data_41e2d80e2a05068b6f44eab020621dfc
#
_entry.id   41e2d80e2a05068b6f44eab020621dfc
#
_cell.length_a   1.000
_cell.length_b   1.000
_cell.length_c   1.000
_cell.angle_alpha   90.00
_cell.angle_beta   90.00
_cell.angle_gamma   90.00
#
_symmetry.space_group_name_H-M   'P 1'
#
loop_
_entity.id
_entity.type
_entity.pdbx_description
1 polymer ?
#
loop_
_entity_poly.entity_id
_entity_poly.type
_entity_poly.pdbx_seq_one_letter_code
_entity_poly.pdbx_strand_id
1 'polypeptide(L)'
;MKYYQSVIFISLWLLAAICSPLGAQDVSAAKITPADKCPVCGMFVAKYPDFVDQIVFKDGTHAFFDGVKDMMKYYFDLPKYNPGKTQADIAAILVTDYYTLKLSDGLKAWYVAGSDVYGPMGKELMPFKDEAAAKEFKVDHKGTAILSFQDITPALIKTLDQ
;
A
#
# COMPACT_ATOMS: atom_id res chain seq x y z
N MET A 1 7.57 -48.03 52.01
CA MET A 1 6.60 -47.46 51.06
C MET A 1 6.57 -45.95 51.15
N LYS A 2 7.67 -45.26 50.77
CA LYS A 2 7.75 -43.76 50.82
C LYS A 2 8.53 -43.12 49.66
N TYR A 3 8.74 -43.83 48.56
CA TYR A 3 9.54 -43.32 47.43
C TYR A 3 8.78 -43.23 46.10
N TYR A 4 7.45 -43.44 46.09
CA TYR A 4 6.65 -43.45 44.81
C TYR A 4 5.88 -42.17 44.53
N GLN A 5 5.90 -41.17 45.41
CA GLN A 5 5.16 -39.93 45.22
C GLN A 5 5.95 -38.72 44.66
N SER A 6 7.30 -38.87 44.54
CA SER A 6 8.14 -37.74 44.09
C SER A 6 8.48 -37.75 42.61
N VAL A 7 8.07 -38.74 41.84
CA VAL A 7 8.46 -38.88 40.42
C VAL A 7 7.36 -38.35 39.45
N ILE A 8 6.14 -38.10 39.92
CA ILE A 8 5.01 -37.69 39.08
C ILE A 8 4.94 -36.15 38.86
N PHE A 9 5.65 -35.35 39.64
CA PHE A 9 5.59 -33.88 39.54
C PHE A 9 6.62 -33.24 38.59
N ILE A 10 7.56 -33.99 38.00
CA ILE A 10 8.62 -33.44 37.14
C ILE A 10 8.28 -33.52 35.64
N SER A 11 7.27 -34.29 35.23
CA SER A 11 6.95 -34.49 33.82
C SER A 11 5.91 -33.53 33.23
N LEU A 12 5.37 -32.59 34.01
CA LEU A 12 4.29 -31.69 33.54
C LEU A 12 4.74 -30.27 33.21
N TRP A 13 6.05 -29.98 33.26
CA TRP A 13 6.60 -28.63 33.04
C TRP A 13 7.34 -28.43 31.73
N LEU A 14 7.30 -29.36 30.77
CA LEU A 14 8.09 -29.33 29.54
C LEU A 14 7.25 -29.14 28.27
N LEU A 15 5.96 -28.77 28.37
CA LEU A 15 5.09 -28.45 27.21
C LEU A 15 4.65 -26.99 27.20
N ALA A 16 5.44 -26.09 27.78
CA ALA A 16 5.21 -24.66 27.66
C ALA A 16 5.89 -24.12 26.40
N ALA A 17 5.18 -24.22 25.27
CA ALA A 17 5.06 -23.21 24.24
C ALA A 17 6.35 -22.65 23.64
N ILE A 18 6.78 -23.23 22.54
CA ILE A 18 7.43 -22.44 21.49
C ILE A 18 6.30 -21.78 20.68
N CYS A 19 5.61 -20.81 21.26
CA CYS A 19 4.85 -19.83 20.52
C CYS A 19 5.86 -18.73 20.15
N SER A 20 6.70 -18.98 19.13
CA SER A 20 7.49 -17.92 18.51
C SER A 20 6.50 -16.92 17.95
N PRO A 21 6.53 -15.62 18.34
CA PRO A 21 5.77 -14.63 17.61
C PRO A 21 6.28 -14.69 16.17
N LEU A 22 5.38 -14.93 15.22
CA LEU A 22 5.64 -14.69 13.82
C LEU A 22 6.10 -13.23 13.74
N GLY A 23 7.41 -13.01 13.52
CA GLY A 23 7.97 -11.68 13.42
C GLY A 23 7.19 -10.94 12.34
N ALA A 24 6.53 -9.86 12.74
CA ALA A 24 6.04 -8.89 11.78
C ALA A 24 7.25 -8.49 10.94
N GLN A 25 7.29 -8.90 9.69
CA GLN A 25 8.29 -8.42 8.75
C GLN A 25 8.07 -6.91 8.67
N ASP A 26 9.08 -6.17 9.06
CA ASP A 26 9.10 -4.71 8.93
C ASP A 26 9.05 -4.42 7.43
N VAL A 27 7.86 -4.14 6.92
CA VAL A 27 7.62 -3.90 5.50
C VAL A 27 8.13 -2.51 5.20
N SER A 28 9.40 -2.42 4.86
CA SER A 28 10.04 -1.14 4.54
C SER A 28 9.82 -0.78 3.06
N ALA A 29 9.63 0.51 2.81
CA ALA A 29 9.65 1.06 1.47
C ALA A 29 11.01 0.81 0.79
N ALA A 30 10.98 0.38 -0.46
CA ALA A 30 12.20 0.24 -1.24
C ALA A 30 12.68 1.59 -1.76
N LYS A 31 13.99 1.73 -1.89
CA LYS A 31 14.59 2.90 -2.51
C LYS A 31 14.44 2.82 -4.03
N ILE A 32 13.88 3.88 -4.61
CA ILE A 32 13.72 4.02 -6.06
C ILE A 32 15.06 4.32 -6.71
N THR A 33 15.27 3.74 -7.87
CA THR A 33 16.41 4.00 -8.76
C THR A 33 15.95 4.72 -10.03
N PRO A 34 16.85 5.40 -10.75
CA PRO A 34 16.51 6.03 -12.04
C PRO A 34 16.03 5.05 -13.13
N ALA A 35 16.27 3.75 -12.96
CA ALA A 35 15.85 2.72 -13.91
C ALA A 35 14.42 2.19 -13.65
N ASP A 36 13.83 2.46 -12.48
CA ASP A 36 12.52 1.93 -12.11
C ASP A 36 11.41 2.57 -12.93
N LYS A 37 10.57 1.70 -13.47
CA LYS A 37 9.44 2.09 -14.33
C LYS A 37 8.12 1.67 -13.70
N CYS A 38 7.10 2.49 -13.90
CA CYS A 38 5.72 2.13 -13.64
C CYS A 38 5.32 0.95 -14.57
N PRO A 39 4.84 -0.18 -14.03
CA PRO A 39 4.48 -1.35 -14.83
C PRO A 39 3.20 -1.14 -15.67
N VAL A 40 2.47 -0.06 -15.45
CA VAL A 40 1.22 0.25 -16.15
C VAL A 40 1.46 1.17 -17.35
N CYS A 41 2.12 2.31 -17.15
CA CYS A 41 2.36 3.33 -18.19
C CYS A 41 3.78 3.32 -18.77
N GLY A 42 4.74 2.65 -18.12
CA GLY A 42 6.14 2.56 -18.55
C GLY A 42 7.01 3.79 -18.24
N MET A 43 6.47 4.80 -17.57
CA MET A 43 7.22 6.00 -17.20
C MET A 43 8.27 5.71 -16.14
N PHE A 44 9.40 6.43 -16.19
CA PHE A 44 10.43 6.37 -15.14
C PHE A 44 9.93 7.07 -13.88
N VAL A 45 9.66 6.32 -12.84
CA VAL A 45 9.02 6.81 -11.60
C VAL A 45 9.87 7.85 -10.89
N ALA A 46 11.20 7.71 -10.93
CA ALA A 46 12.13 8.67 -10.32
C ALA A 46 12.04 10.10 -10.87
N LYS A 47 11.37 10.31 -12.01
CA LYS A 47 11.13 11.65 -12.57
C LYS A 47 10.00 12.41 -11.86
N TYR A 48 9.20 11.71 -11.07
CA TYR A 48 7.99 12.25 -10.42
C TYR A 48 8.01 11.94 -8.92
N PRO A 49 9.02 12.43 -8.17
CA PRO A 49 9.26 12.04 -6.79
C PRO A 49 8.07 12.30 -5.85
N ASP A 50 7.25 13.30 -6.16
CA ASP A 50 6.09 13.71 -5.36
C ASP A 50 4.86 12.78 -5.57
N PHE A 51 4.92 11.88 -6.56
CA PHE A 51 3.83 10.97 -6.91
C PHE A 51 4.22 9.50 -6.80
N VAL A 52 5.31 9.22 -6.12
CA VAL A 52 5.80 7.84 -6.03
C VAL A 52 4.96 7.01 -5.07
N ASP A 53 4.34 5.96 -5.60
CA ASP A 53 3.63 4.98 -4.81
C ASP A 53 4.28 3.60 -4.97
N GLN A 54 4.05 2.69 -4.02
CA GLN A 54 4.66 1.36 -4.00
C GLN A 54 3.66 0.30 -3.57
N ILE A 55 3.69 -0.84 -4.25
CA ILE A 55 3.15 -2.10 -3.73
C ILE A 55 4.33 -2.99 -3.36
N VAL A 56 4.34 -3.43 -2.10
CA VAL A 56 5.35 -4.33 -1.55
C VAL A 56 4.73 -5.71 -1.42
N PHE A 57 5.39 -6.74 -1.94
CA PHE A 57 4.93 -8.11 -1.84
C PHE A 57 5.61 -8.86 -0.68
N LYS A 58 4.97 -9.93 -0.20
CA LYS A 58 5.45 -10.76 0.91
C LYS A 58 6.79 -11.44 0.65
N ASP A 59 7.15 -11.63 -0.61
CA ASP A 59 8.44 -12.17 -1.02
C ASP A 59 9.55 -11.10 -1.12
N GLY A 60 9.26 -9.86 -0.74
CA GLY A 60 10.21 -8.75 -0.76
C GLY A 60 10.34 -8.06 -2.13
N THR A 61 9.60 -8.50 -3.15
CA THR A 61 9.57 -7.77 -4.43
C THR A 61 8.69 -6.52 -4.34
N HIS A 62 8.94 -5.55 -5.23
CA HIS A 62 8.25 -4.25 -5.25
C HIS A 62 7.75 -3.91 -6.64
N ALA A 63 6.65 -3.16 -6.69
CA ALA A 63 6.22 -2.44 -7.89
C ALA A 63 6.11 -0.94 -7.55
N PHE A 64 6.64 -0.10 -8.42
CA PHE A 64 6.65 1.36 -8.26
C PHE A 64 5.72 2.02 -9.26
N PHE A 65 5.07 3.09 -8.86
CA PHE A 65 4.09 3.81 -9.66
C PHE A 65 4.37 5.31 -9.59
N ASP A 66 3.97 6.02 -10.62
CA ASP A 66 4.02 7.48 -10.76
C ASP A 66 2.68 8.13 -10.46
N GLY A 67 1.84 7.48 -9.64
CA GLY A 67 0.56 7.96 -9.14
C GLY A 67 -0.38 6.83 -8.73
N VAL A 68 -1.33 7.16 -7.86
CA VAL A 68 -2.33 6.22 -7.29
C VAL A 68 -3.19 5.59 -8.39
N LYS A 69 -3.56 6.35 -9.44
CA LYS A 69 -4.38 5.84 -10.53
C LYS A 69 -3.78 4.58 -11.17
N ASP A 70 -2.50 4.64 -11.54
CA ASP A 70 -1.84 3.50 -12.16
C ASP A 70 -1.54 2.39 -11.15
N MET A 71 -1.24 2.73 -9.89
CA MET A 71 -1.15 1.74 -8.82
C MET A 71 -2.48 0.97 -8.67
N MET A 72 -3.63 1.64 -8.72
CA MET A 72 -4.94 0.98 -8.60
C MET A 72 -5.29 0.16 -9.83
N LYS A 73 -4.91 0.58 -11.07
CA LYS A 73 -5.04 -0.27 -12.26
C LYS A 73 -4.27 -1.58 -12.10
N TYR A 74 -3.04 -1.50 -11.61
CA TYR A 74 -2.22 -2.66 -11.33
C TYR A 74 -2.84 -3.54 -10.23
N TYR A 75 -3.29 -2.95 -9.13
CA TYR A 75 -3.92 -3.65 -8.02
C TYR A 75 -5.17 -4.44 -8.44
N PHE A 76 -6.00 -3.86 -9.31
CA PHE A 76 -7.24 -4.50 -9.78
C PHE A 76 -7.00 -5.55 -10.86
N ASP A 77 -5.89 -5.49 -11.60
CA ASP A 77 -5.61 -6.41 -12.70
C ASP A 77 -4.19 -6.99 -12.62
N LEU A 78 -3.85 -7.53 -11.43
CA LEU A 78 -2.57 -8.21 -11.20
C LEU A 78 -2.27 -9.30 -12.24
N PRO A 79 -3.23 -10.12 -12.71
CA PRO A 79 -2.96 -11.12 -13.73
C PRO A 79 -2.38 -10.54 -15.03
N LYS A 80 -2.77 -9.31 -15.37
CA LYS A 80 -2.27 -8.61 -16.56
C LYS A 80 -0.85 -8.05 -16.35
N TYR A 81 -0.64 -7.40 -15.21
CA TYR A 81 0.58 -6.60 -14.98
C TYR A 81 1.69 -7.36 -14.24
N ASN A 82 1.33 -8.39 -13.47
CA ASN A 82 2.25 -9.23 -12.70
C ASN A 82 1.71 -10.67 -12.59
N PRO A 83 1.76 -11.43 -13.70
CA PRO A 83 1.30 -12.82 -13.71
C PRO A 83 2.01 -13.64 -12.63
N GLY A 84 1.26 -14.36 -11.82
CA GLY A 84 1.78 -15.15 -10.70
C GLY A 84 1.70 -14.48 -9.34
N LYS A 85 1.20 -13.24 -9.27
CA LYS A 85 0.86 -12.56 -8.02
C LYS A 85 -0.65 -12.38 -7.89
N THR A 86 -1.11 -12.37 -6.65
CA THR A 86 -2.49 -12.07 -6.25
C THR A 86 -2.50 -10.95 -5.22
N GLN A 87 -3.66 -10.38 -4.94
CA GLN A 87 -3.79 -9.39 -3.86
C GLN A 87 -3.40 -9.97 -2.48
N ALA A 88 -3.57 -11.30 -2.29
CA ALA A 88 -3.16 -11.96 -1.06
C ALA A 88 -1.64 -11.99 -0.86
N ASP A 89 -0.85 -11.79 -1.92
CA ASP A 89 0.62 -11.73 -1.83
C ASP A 89 1.14 -10.34 -1.48
N ILE A 90 0.26 -9.33 -1.43
CA ILE A 90 0.62 -7.97 -1.05
C ILE A 90 0.87 -7.91 0.45
N ALA A 91 2.01 -7.37 0.83
CA ALA A 91 2.41 -7.11 2.21
C ALA A 91 2.07 -5.67 2.64
N ALA A 92 2.26 -4.68 1.75
CA ALA A 92 1.88 -3.29 1.98
C ALA A 92 1.59 -2.55 0.68
N ILE A 93 0.77 -1.51 0.82
CA ILE A 93 0.53 -0.48 -0.18
C ILE A 93 0.98 0.84 0.45
N LEU A 94 1.90 1.54 -0.20
CA LEU A 94 2.46 2.79 0.28
C LEU A 94 2.17 3.88 -0.74
N VAL A 95 1.63 5.01 -0.27
CA VAL A 95 1.31 6.18 -1.10
C VAL A 95 2.00 7.42 -0.57
N THR A 96 2.41 8.31 -1.47
CA THR A 96 3.02 9.59 -1.10
C THR A 96 1.94 10.60 -0.72
N ASP A 97 1.87 10.96 0.56
CA ASP A 97 0.97 12.00 1.05
C ASP A 97 1.25 13.33 0.36
N TYR A 98 0.20 13.95 -0.20
CA TYR A 98 0.30 15.13 -1.06
C TYR A 98 0.96 16.33 -0.39
N TYR A 99 0.65 16.60 0.88
CA TYR A 99 1.20 17.77 1.57
C TYR A 99 2.57 17.53 2.19
N THR A 100 2.81 16.33 2.72
CA THR A 100 4.06 16.07 3.44
C THR A 100 5.14 15.46 2.58
N LEU A 101 4.79 14.95 1.40
CA LEU A 101 5.68 14.23 0.48
C LEU A 101 6.34 13.00 1.13
N LYS A 102 5.65 12.39 2.09
CA LYS A 102 6.12 11.19 2.79
C LYS A 102 5.22 10.01 2.48
N LEU A 103 5.83 8.85 2.38
CA LEU A 103 5.09 7.60 2.25
C LEU A 103 4.22 7.34 3.48
N SER A 104 2.99 6.93 3.23
CA SER A 104 2.01 6.53 4.23
C SER A 104 1.33 5.23 3.83
N ASP A 105 0.65 4.58 4.81
CA ASP A 105 -0.11 3.35 4.58
C ASP A 105 -1.32 3.63 3.67
N GLY A 106 -1.25 3.15 2.43
CA GLY A 106 -2.28 3.37 1.43
C GLY A 106 -3.63 2.75 1.78
N LEU A 107 -3.67 1.68 2.59
CA LEU A 107 -4.92 1.07 3.04
C LEU A 107 -5.67 1.95 4.05
N LYS A 108 -4.96 2.88 4.72
CA LYS A 108 -5.51 3.81 5.72
C LYS A 108 -5.58 5.24 5.22
N ALA A 109 -5.01 5.53 4.06
CA ALA A 109 -5.02 6.86 3.46
C ALA A 109 -6.44 7.26 3.01
N TRP A 110 -6.63 8.56 2.91
CA TRP A 110 -7.78 9.20 2.29
C TRP A 110 -7.39 9.68 0.90
N TYR A 111 -8.31 9.59 -0.05
CA TYR A 111 -8.06 9.92 -1.45
C TYR A 111 -9.05 10.96 -1.94
N VAL A 112 -8.56 12.03 -2.56
CA VAL A 112 -9.44 13.03 -3.20
C VAL A 112 -9.47 12.80 -4.68
N ALA A 113 -10.69 12.64 -5.23
CA ALA A 113 -10.96 12.52 -6.66
C ALA A 113 -11.50 13.82 -7.24
N GLY A 114 -11.24 14.05 -8.54
CA GLY A 114 -11.86 15.12 -9.32
C GLY A 114 -11.37 16.52 -8.99
N SER A 115 -10.17 16.66 -8.45
CA SER A 115 -9.51 17.94 -8.19
C SER A 115 -9.00 18.58 -9.49
N ASP A 116 -8.63 19.87 -9.41
CA ASP A 116 -7.94 20.59 -10.47
C ASP A 116 -6.42 20.37 -10.47
N VAL A 117 -5.91 19.53 -9.57
CA VAL A 117 -4.51 19.08 -9.53
C VAL A 117 -4.37 17.81 -10.36
N TYR A 118 -3.37 17.81 -11.24
CA TYR A 118 -3.07 16.69 -12.13
C TYR A 118 -1.80 15.98 -11.70
N GLY A 119 -1.81 14.66 -11.82
CA GLY A 119 -0.60 13.84 -11.70
C GLY A 119 0.14 13.71 -13.03
N PRO A 120 1.22 12.92 -13.08
CA PRO A 120 2.03 12.69 -14.29
C PRO A 120 1.22 12.17 -15.48
N MET A 121 0.16 11.41 -15.23
CA MET A 121 -0.72 10.82 -16.23
C MET A 121 -2.11 11.51 -16.31
N GLY A 122 -2.18 12.81 -15.98
CA GLY A 122 -3.42 13.58 -16.03
C GLY A 122 -4.23 13.52 -14.75
N LYS A 123 -5.56 13.31 -14.83
CA LYS A 123 -6.42 13.20 -13.64
C LYS A 123 -5.92 12.10 -12.72
N GLU A 124 -5.95 12.37 -11.41
CA GLU A 124 -5.34 11.51 -10.41
C GLU A 124 -6.22 11.41 -9.14
N LEU A 125 -5.90 10.45 -8.27
CA LEU A 125 -6.37 10.37 -6.90
C LEU A 125 -5.28 10.93 -5.99
N MET A 126 -5.54 12.05 -5.31
CA MET A 126 -4.55 12.65 -4.41
C MET A 126 -4.65 12.02 -3.03
N PRO A 127 -3.57 11.37 -2.54
CA PRO A 127 -3.59 10.67 -1.26
C PRO A 127 -3.22 11.59 -0.08
N PHE A 128 -3.87 11.36 1.06
CA PHE A 128 -3.65 12.07 2.32
C PHE A 128 -3.59 11.09 3.48
N LYS A 129 -2.67 11.32 4.40
CA LYS A 129 -2.53 10.51 5.60
C LYS A 129 -3.73 10.64 6.54
N ASP A 130 -4.36 11.82 6.58
CA ASP A 130 -5.48 12.11 7.46
C ASP A 130 -6.65 12.77 6.72
N GLU A 131 -7.85 12.58 7.27
CA GLU A 131 -9.09 13.05 6.65
C GLU A 131 -9.22 14.58 6.65
N ALA A 132 -8.64 15.25 7.64
CA ALA A 132 -8.72 16.71 7.73
C ALA A 132 -7.98 17.37 6.56
N ALA A 133 -6.77 16.88 6.24
CA ALA A 133 -6.00 17.31 5.08
C ALA A 133 -6.73 17.03 3.76
N ALA A 134 -7.38 15.86 3.63
CA ALA A 134 -8.19 15.54 2.45
C ALA A 134 -9.39 16.48 2.29
N LYS A 135 -10.04 16.88 3.39
CA LYS A 135 -11.15 17.85 3.38
C LYS A 135 -10.71 19.24 2.96
N GLU A 136 -9.58 19.71 3.50
CA GLU A 136 -8.97 20.99 3.14
C GLU A 136 -8.63 21.02 1.64
N PHE A 137 -7.86 20.04 1.19
CA PHE A 137 -7.51 19.92 -0.23
C PHE A 137 -8.73 19.86 -1.15
N LYS A 138 -9.76 19.09 -0.77
CA LYS A 138 -11.00 19.00 -1.57
C LYS A 138 -11.64 20.37 -1.78
N VAL A 139 -11.64 21.24 -0.76
CA VAL A 139 -12.21 22.59 -0.86
C VAL A 139 -11.32 23.48 -1.75
N ASP A 140 -10.01 23.49 -1.49
CA ASP A 140 -9.06 24.38 -2.15
C ASP A 140 -8.86 24.04 -3.62
N HIS A 141 -8.92 22.75 -3.95
CA HIS A 141 -8.68 22.21 -5.29
C HIS A 141 -9.93 21.65 -5.98
N LYS A 142 -11.12 22.05 -5.55
CA LYS A 142 -12.41 21.70 -6.19
C LYS A 142 -12.65 20.19 -6.32
N GLY A 143 -12.09 19.39 -5.43
CA GLY A 143 -12.27 17.94 -5.43
C GLY A 143 -13.74 17.55 -5.33
N THR A 144 -14.14 16.50 -6.02
CA THR A 144 -15.54 16.04 -6.06
C THR A 144 -15.87 15.06 -4.96
N ALA A 145 -14.95 14.17 -4.62
CA ALA A 145 -15.17 13.12 -3.62
C ALA A 145 -13.94 12.92 -2.72
N ILE A 146 -14.18 12.51 -1.47
CA ILE A 146 -13.18 11.95 -0.56
C ILE A 146 -13.51 10.46 -0.40
N LEU A 147 -12.53 9.61 -0.53
CA LEU A 147 -12.66 8.16 -0.59
C LEU A 147 -11.70 7.50 0.39
N SER A 148 -12.12 6.40 1.01
CA SER A 148 -11.21 5.42 1.60
C SER A 148 -10.64 4.51 0.50
N PHE A 149 -9.62 3.72 0.82
CA PHE A 149 -9.09 2.73 -0.12
C PHE A 149 -10.16 1.77 -0.66
N GLN A 150 -11.10 1.36 0.19
CA GLN A 150 -12.16 0.41 -0.18
C GLN A 150 -13.24 1.02 -1.08
N ASP A 151 -13.37 2.34 -1.12
CA ASP A 151 -14.33 3.03 -1.99
C ASP A 151 -13.80 3.20 -3.42
N ILE A 152 -12.50 2.97 -3.65
CA ILE A 152 -11.89 3.03 -4.96
C ILE A 152 -12.30 1.78 -5.76
N THR A 153 -12.90 1.99 -6.91
CA THR A 153 -13.38 0.91 -7.78
C THR A 153 -12.74 0.97 -9.17
N PRO A 154 -12.69 -0.16 -9.92
CA PRO A 154 -12.22 -0.14 -11.31
C PRO A 154 -13.01 0.84 -12.20
N ALA A 155 -14.31 1.00 -11.93
CA ALA A 155 -15.15 1.95 -12.67
C ALA A 155 -14.72 3.41 -12.44
N LEU A 156 -14.44 3.77 -11.18
CA LEU A 156 -13.91 5.09 -10.83
C LEU A 156 -12.56 5.35 -11.53
N ILE A 157 -11.61 4.39 -11.43
CA ILE A 157 -10.28 4.53 -12.04
C ILE A 157 -10.39 4.77 -13.55
N LYS A 158 -11.32 4.09 -14.23
CA LYS A 158 -11.57 4.29 -15.65
C LYS A 158 -12.04 5.71 -15.99
N THR A 159 -12.73 6.41 -15.09
CA THR A 159 -13.16 7.81 -15.34
C THR A 159 -12.00 8.80 -15.29
N LEU A 160 -10.88 8.43 -14.67
CA LEU A 160 -9.68 9.27 -14.60
C LEU A 160 -8.84 9.23 -15.89
N ASP A 161 -9.17 8.35 -16.82
CA ASP A 161 -8.50 8.25 -18.13
C ASP A 161 -9.21 9.09 -19.24
N GLN A 162 -10.27 9.82 -18.86
CA GLN A 162 -11.11 10.60 -19.81
C GLN A 162 -10.74 12.09 -19.84
#